data_486ee41a902449040b205e400ecd3ebb
#
_entry.id   486ee41a902449040b205e400ecd3ebb
#
_cell.length_a   1.000
_cell.length_b   1.000
_cell.length_c   1.000
_cell.angle_alpha   90.00
_cell.angle_beta   90.00
_cell.angle_gamma   90.00
#
_symmetry.space_group_name_H-M   'P 1'
#
loop_
_entity.id
_entity.type
_entity.pdbx_description
1 polymer ?
#
loop_
_entity_poly.entity_id
_entity_poly.type
_entity_poly.pdbx_seq_one_letter_code
_entity_poly.pdbx_strand_id
1 'polypeptide(L)'
;MQVRTLATITTDTTVDTRVPTQNYQRHPEMVLQVGITGTITVQILGSLDGTTWVEMLAASAASQLSAAALVPHVRIVTTGTSGGTAVVKVGTGQGPRA
;
A
#
# COMPACT_ATOMS: atom_id res chain seq x y z
N MET A 1 -11.06 2.67 -12.42
CA MET A 1 -10.11 2.59 -11.31
C MET A 1 -9.00 3.58 -11.51
N GLN A 2 -8.62 4.25 -10.47
CA GLN A 2 -7.50 5.16 -10.53
C GLN A 2 -6.32 4.54 -9.81
N VAL A 3 -5.16 4.54 -10.46
CA VAL A 3 -3.94 3.94 -9.90
C VAL A 3 -2.95 5.05 -9.57
N ARG A 4 -2.34 4.97 -8.40
CA ARG A 4 -1.29 5.92 -8.03
C ARG A 4 -0.19 5.20 -7.28
N THR A 5 1.02 5.72 -7.42
CA THR A 5 2.18 5.18 -6.71
C THR A 5 2.23 5.82 -5.32
N LEU A 6 2.22 4.99 -4.29
CA LEU A 6 2.32 5.47 -2.93
C LEU A 6 3.76 5.72 -2.52
N ALA A 7 4.67 4.84 -2.92
CA ALA A 7 6.07 4.98 -2.54
C ALA A 7 6.97 4.13 -3.43
N THR A 8 8.20 4.60 -3.63
CA THR A 8 9.27 3.82 -4.24
C THR A 8 10.40 3.81 -3.21
N ILE A 9 10.76 2.62 -2.74
CA ILE A 9 11.63 2.48 -1.57
C ILE A 9 12.82 1.62 -1.91
N THR A 10 14.02 2.09 -1.56
CA THR A 10 15.26 1.37 -1.82
C THR A 10 16.07 1.10 -0.57
N THR A 11 15.54 1.44 0.61
CA THR A 11 16.23 1.25 1.89
C THR A 11 15.23 0.75 2.92
N ASP A 12 15.73 0.30 4.08
CA ASP A 12 14.86 -0.06 5.19
C ASP A 12 14.28 1.23 5.77
N THR A 13 12.97 1.34 5.80
CA THR A 13 12.32 2.55 6.27
C THR A 13 10.85 2.30 6.60
N THR A 14 10.22 3.30 7.17
CA THR A 14 8.77 3.30 7.39
C THR A 14 8.22 4.56 6.71
N VAL A 15 7.29 4.36 5.79
CA VAL A 15 6.68 5.46 5.04
C VAL A 15 5.20 5.50 5.34
N ASP A 16 4.72 6.65 5.81
CA ASP A 16 3.30 6.85 6.05
C ASP A 16 2.74 7.67 4.89
N THR A 17 1.62 7.23 4.34
CA THR A 17 1.02 7.87 3.19
C THR A 17 -0.51 7.88 3.35
N ARG A 18 -1.17 8.63 2.50
CA ARG A 18 -2.62 8.77 2.55
C ARG A 18 -3.24 8.31 1.26
N VAL A 19 -4.42 7.73 1.37
CA VAL A 19 -5.20 7.25 0.24
C VAL A 19 -6.50 8.02 0.19
N PRO A 20 -6.93 8.52 -0.98
CA PRO A 20 -8.19 9.21 -1.08
C PRO A 20 -9.35 8.28 -0.77
N THR A 21 -10.28 8.73 0.09
CA THR A 21 -11.41 7.92 0.50
C THR A 21 -12.74 8.56 0.15
N GLN A 22 -12.75 9.57 -0.69
CA GLN A 22 -13.97 10.32 -0.98
C GLN A 22 -15.05 9.49 -1.67
N ASN A 23 -14.70 8.38 -2.28
CA ASN A 23 -15.69 7.50 -2.89
C ASN A 23 -15.92 6.23 -2.09
N TYR A 24 -15.66 6.26 -0.80
CA TYR A 24 -15.74 5.07 0.02
C TYR A 24 -17.09 4.38 -0.05
N GLN A 25 -18.18 5.13 -0.07
CA GLN A 25 -19.50 4.52 -0.05
C GLN A 25 -19.80 3.71 -1.30
N ARG A 26 -19.25 4.09 -2.43
CA ARG A 26 -19.42 3.33 -3.64
C ARG A 26 -18.34 2.30 -3.83
N HIS A 27 -17.16 2.61 -3.39
CA HIS A 27 -15.99 1.76 -3.64
C HIS A 27 -15.22 1.59 -2.33
N PRO A 28 -15.72 0.71 -1.44
CA PRO A 28 -15.10 0.57 -0.11
C PRO A 28 -13.82 -0.27 -0.09
N GLU A 29 -13.37 -0.70 -1.25
CA GLU A 29 -12.15 -1.50 -1.35
C GLU A 29 -11.09 -0.82 -2.18
N MET A 30 -9.85 -1.15 -1.90
CA MET A 30 -8.73 -0.75 -2.72
C MET A 30 -7.92 -1.98 -3.07
N VAL A 31 -7.08 -1.87 -4.09
CA VAL A 31 -6.15 -2.92 -4.47
C VAL A 31 -4.75 -2.40 -4.25
N LEU A 32 -3.96 -3.15 -3.50
CA LEU A 32 -2.57 -2.82 -3.22
C LEU A 32 -1.67 -3.70 -4.08
N GLN A 33 -0.70 -3.07 -4.74
CA GLN A 33 0.28 -3.80 -5.53
C GLN A 33 1.67 -3.46 -5.02
N VAL A 34 2.42 -4.48 -4.70
CA VAL A 34 3.81 -4.34 -4.28
C VAL A 34 4.67 -5.01 -5.33
N GLY A 35 5.46 -4.23 -6.05
CA GLY A 35 6.40 -4.75 -7.04
C GLY A 35 7.79 -4.75 -6.45
N ILE A 36 8.44 -5.90 -6.40
CA ILE A 36 9.75 -6.05 -5.78
C ILE A 36 10.76 -6.47 -6.82
N THR A 37 11.91 -5.78 -6.83
CA THR A 37 13.07 -6.14 -7.63
C THR A 37 14.25 -6.24 -6.67
N GLY A 38 15.04 -7.29 -6.77
CA GLY A 38 16.16 -7.50 -5.86
C GLY A 38 15.68 -8.01 -4.50
N THR A 39 16.38 -7.66 -3.45
CA THR A 39 16.09 -8.16 -2.10
C THR A 39 15.57 -7.04 -1.21
N ILE A 40 14.32 -7.10 -0.85
CA ILE A 40 13.69 -6.17 0.08
C ILE A 40 12.39 -6.82 0.57
N THR A 41 12.07 -6.68 1.84
CA THR A 41 10.85 -7.22 2.43
C THR A 41 9.91 -6.06 2.75
N VAL A 42 8.64 -6.19 2.35
CA VAL A 42 7.65 -5.15 2.50
C VAL A 42 6.46 -5.64 3.33
N GLN A 43 6.05 -4.84 4.30
CA GLN A 43 4.84 -5.07 5.08
C GLN A 43 3.97 -3.82 4.96
N ILE A 44 2.67 -3.98 4.84
CA ILE A 44 1.75 -2.86 4.73
C ILE A 44 0.73 -2.90 5.86
N LEU A 45 0.56 -1.76 6.52
CA LEU A 45 -0.40 -1.59 7.60
C LEU A 45 -1.37 -0.47 7.22
N GLY A 46 -2.56 -0.55 7.76
CA GLY A 46 -3.59 0.46 7.51
C GLY A 46 -4.17 0.99 8.81
N SER A 47 -4.72 2.18 8.76
CA SER A 47 -5.34 2.80 9.92
C SER A 47 -6.46 3.75 9.51
N LEU A 48 -7.48 3.85 10.33
CA LEU A 48 -8.54 4.80 10.14
C LEU A 48 -8.18 6.15 10.76
N ASP A 49 -7.43 6.14 11.86
CA ASP A 49 -7.14 7.35 12.64
C ASP A 49 -5.70 7.82 12.57
N GLY A 50 -4.83 7.04 11.96
CA GLY A 50 -3.41 7.39 11.87
C GLY A 50 -2.59 7.07 13.11
N THR A 51 -3.19 6.43 14.11
CA THR A 51 -2.48 6.09 15.34
C THR A 51 -2.54 4.59 15.66
N THR A 52 -3.64 3.93 15.35
CA THR A 52 -3.76 2.49 15.57
C THR A 52 -3.59 1.78 14.23
N TRP A 53 -2.57 0.97 14.12
CA TRP A 53 -2.20 0.33 12.86
C TRP A 53 -2.50 -1.16 12.88
N VAL A 54 -3.04 -1.65 11.77
CA VAL A 54 -3.41 -3.05 11.62
C VAL A 54 -2.77 -3.57 10.34
N GLU A 55 -2.19 -4.75 10.40
CA GLU A 55 -1.54 -5.34 9.25
C GLU A 55 -2.54 -5.65 8.14
N MET A 56 -2.24 -5.19 6.93
CA MET A 56 -3.05 -5.44 5.76
C MET A 56 -2.37 -6.42 4.83
N LEU A 57 -1.06 -6.32 4.67
CA LEU A 57 -0.25 -7.29 3.95
C LEU A 57 0.89 -7.72 4.84
N ALA A 58 1.02 -9.02 5.05
CA ALA A 58 2.10 -9.57 5.85
C ALA A 58 3.44 -9.31 5.18
N ALA A 59 4.49 -9.22 5.98
CA ALA A 59 5.82 -8.98 5.46
C ALA A 59 6.20 -10.07 4.45
N SER A 60 6.66 -9.65 3.29
CA SER A 60 7.00 -10.57 2.20
C SER A 60 8.09 -9.98 1.32
N ALA A 61 8.97 -10.83 0.85
CA ALA A 61 10.01 -10.46 -0.09
C ALA A 61 9.57 -10.71 -1.54
N ALA A 62 8.35 -11.16 -1.75
CA ALA A 62 7.80 -11.42 -3.08
C ALA A 62 6.80 -10.33 -3.45
N SER A 63 6.70 -10.06 -4.76
CA SER A 63 5.69 -9.13 -5.26
C SER A 63 4.29 -9.64 -4.93
N GLN A 64 3.36 -8.74 -4.62
CA GLN A 64 2.01 -9.09 -4.21
C GLN A 64 0.99 -8.19 -4.85
N LEU A 65 -0.22 -8.72 -4.99
CA LEU A 65 -1.37 -7.96 -5.45
C LEU A 65 -2.54 -8.43 -4.61
N SER A 66 -3.16 -7.53 -3.88
CA SER A 66 -4.21 -7.92 -2.94
C SER A 66 -5.25 -6.83 -2.79
N ALA A 67 -6.50 -7.25 -2.66
CA ALA A 67 -7.59 -6.35 -2.35
C ALA A 67 -7.64 -6.14 -0.84
N ALA A 68 -8.00 -4.95 -0.42
CA ALA A 68 -8.08 -4.59 0.98
C ALA A 68 -9.19 -3.55 1.19
N ALA A 69 -9.59 -3.38 2.43
CA ALA A 69 -10.55 -2.34 2.76
C ALA A 69 -9.91 -0.97 2.52
N LEU A 70 -10.69 -0.03 2.00
CA LEU A 70 -10.19 1.31 1.75
C LEU A 70 -10.05 2.05 3.07
N VAL A 71 -8.84 2.44 3.42
CA VAL A 71 -8.54 3.19 4.64
C VAL A 71 -7.73 4.43 4.27
N PRO A 72 -7.84 5.52 5.05
CA PRO A 72 -7.16 6.77 4.69
C PRO A 72 -5.67 6.77 4.97
N HIS A 73 -5.21 5.97 5.92
CA HIS A 73 -3.79 5.96 6.29
C HIS A 73 -3.17 4.62 5.97
N VAL A 74 -2.05 4.63 5.26
CA VAL A 74 -1.33 3.41 4.90
C VAL A 74 0.12 3.59 5.30
N ARG A 75 0.66 2.62 6.02
CA ARG A 75 2.06 2.61 6.44
C ARG A 75 2.77 1.46 5.73
N ILE A 76 3.89 1.78 5.10
CA ILE A 76 4.70 0.82 4.39
C ILE A 76 6.01 0.66 5.17
N VAL A 77 6.32 -0.56 5.58
CA VAL A 77 7.53 -0.86 6.34
C VAL A 77 8.40 -1.76 5.50
N THR A 78 9.65 -1.36 5.30
CA THR A 78 10.60 -2.17 4.54
C THR A 78 11.75 -2.58 5.44
N THR A 79 12.20 -3.83 5.28
CA THR A 79 13.29 -4.40 6.06
C THR A 79 14.13 -5.29 5.16
N GLY A 80 15.33 -5.62 5.62
CA GLY A 80 16.18 -6.60 4.95
C GLY A 80 16.62 -6.20 3.54
N THR A 81 16.74 -4.90 3.28
CA THR A 81 17.07 -4.43 1.94
C THR A 81 18.53 -4.68 1.61
N SER A 82 18.76 -5.29 0.46
CA SER A 82 20.11 -5.54 -0.05
C SER A 82 20.03 -5.42 -1.56
N GLY A 83 20.20 -4.20 -2.06
CA GLY A 83 20.13 -3.91 -3.49
C GLY A 83 18.73 -4.06 -4.06
N GLY A 84 17.71 -3.97 -3.22
CA GLY A 84 16.33 -4.14 -3.67
C GLY A 84 15.59 -2.83 -3.82
N THR A 85 14.50 -2.90 -4.59
CA THR A 85 13.59 -1.78 -4.79
C THR A 85 12.16 -2.29 -4.65
N ALA A 86 11.36 -1.57 -3.89
CA ALA A 86 9.93 -1.85 -3.77
C ALA A 86 9.13 -0.67 -4.27
N VAL A 87 8.17 -0.93 -5.15
CA VAL A 87 7.23 0.08 -5.64
C VAL A 87 5.85 -0.32 -5.17
N VAL A 88 5.23 0.52 -4.38
CA VAL A 88 3.92 0.25 -3.81
C VAL A 88 2.89 1.15 -4.50
N LYS A 89 1.88 0.56 -5.08
CA LYS A 89 0.83 1.27 -5.79
C LYS A 89 -0.53 0.91 -5.20
N VAL A 90 -1.46 1.84 -5.32
CA VAL A 90 -2.83 1.59 -4.92
C VAL A 90 -3.77 1.89 -6.08
N GLY A 91 -4.75 1.03 -6.27
CA GLY A 91 -5.85 1.27 -7.19
C GLY A 91 -7.11 1.49 -6.38
N THR A 92 -7.78 2.62 -6.62
CA THR A 92 -9.03 2.94 -5.94
C THR A 92 -10.13 3.05 -6.97
N GLY A 93 -11.31 2.62 -6.59
CA GLY A 93 -12.48 2.76 -7.44
C GLY A 93 -12.87 4.20 -7.54
N GLN A 94 -12.84 4.78 -8.80
CA GLN A 94 -13.07 6.12 -8.93
C GLN A 94 -13.99 6.30 -9.95
N GLY A 95 -14.87 6.00 -10.08
CA GLY A 95 -15.60 5.97 -11.08
C GLY A 95 -16.58 6.94 -11.31
N PRO A 96 -16.41 7.78 -12.16
CA PRO A 96 -17.37 8.70 -12.42
C PRO A 96 -18.49 7.96 -12.99
N ARG A 97 -18.40 7.07 -13.71
CA ARG A 97 -19.29 6.56 -14.27
C ARG A 97 -19.39 5.51 -13.87
N ALA A 98 -19.32 5.40 -13.27
CA ALA A 98 -19.43 4.34 -12.80
C ALA A 98 -20.08 3.79 -12.82
#